data_a845b3405f1088ef425881e260aceb55
#
_entry.id   a845b3405f1088ef425881e260aceb55
#
_cell.length_a   1.000
_cell.length_b   1.000
_cell.length_c   1.000
_cell.angle_alpha   90.00
_cell.angle_beta   90.00
_cell.angle_gamma   90.00
#
_symmetry.space_group_name_H-M   'P 1'
#
loop_
_entity.id
_entity.type
_entity.pdbx_description
1 polymer ?
#
loop_
_entity_poly.entity_id
_entity_poly.type
_entity_poly.pdbx_seq_one_letter_code
_entity_poly.pdbx_strand_id
1 'polypeptide(L)'
;MKRVDLILSERELDPVLQAIDQAGCSGYTVMRHVTGRGPRGAVSENMEFSGLGANAHVIVFCAPELLEPLRSSLRPLLGYYGGVGFVSDAEPL
;
A
#
# COMPACT_ATOMS: atom_id res chain seq x y z
N MET A 1 13.25 2.73 12.88
CA MET A 1 12.31 1.88 12.11
C MET A 1 11.44 2.75 11.23
N LYS A 2 11.18 2.31 10.04
CA LYS A 2 10.33 3.03 9.09
C LYS A 2 8.95 2.40 9.02
N ARG A 3 7.94 3.24 8.90
CA ARG A 3 6.58 2.82 8.65
C ARG A 3 6.19 3.24 7.25
N VAL A 4 5.66 2.31 6.48
CA VAL A 4 5.16 2.59 5.13
C VAL A 4 3.66 2.35 5.15
N ASP A 5 2.91 3.34 4.72
CA ASP A 5 1.47 3.26 4.56
C ASP A 5 1.16 3.29 3.07
N LEU A 6 0.39 2.33 2.61
CA LEU A 6 -0.05 2.26 1.23
C LEU A 6 -1.57 2.25 1.20
N ILE A 7 -2.14 3.05 0.31
CA ILE A 7 -3.57 3.01 0.06
C ILE A 7 -3.76 2.73 -1.42
N LEU A 8 -4.43 1.63 -1.71
CA LEU A 8 -4.56 1.12 -3.07
C LEU A 8 -5.84 0.32 -3.22
N SER A 9 -6.17 -0.03 -4.45
CA SER A 9 -7.32 -0.90 -4.70
C SER A 9 -7.06 -2.29 -4.17
N GLU A 10 -8.05 -2.91 -3.53
CA GLU A 10 -7.94 -4.30 -3.08
C GLU A 10 -7.60 -5.26 -4.22
N ARG A 11 -7.99 -4.92 -5.44
CA ARG A 11 -7.72 -5.75 -6.61
C ARG A 11 -6.22 -5.88 -6.89
N GLU A 12 -5.43 -4.95 -6.39
CA GLU A 12 -3.99 -4.90 -6.64
C GLU A 12 -3.16 -5.36 -5.44
N LEU A 13 -3.80 -5.96 -4.45
CA LEU A 13 -3.09 -6.39 -3.24
C LEU A 13 -2.03 -7.44 -3.51
N ASP A 14 -2.34 -8.46 -4.32
CA ASP A 14 -1.43 -9.59 -4.48
C ASP A 14 -0.04 -9.18 -4.97
N PRO A 15 0.10 -8.41 -6.06
CA PRO A 15 1.44 -7.99 -6.49
C PRO A 15 2.13 -7.08 -5.49
N VAL A 16 1.38 -6.26 -4.77
CA VAL A 16 1.96 -5.38 -3.75
C VAL A 16 2.48 -6.18 -2.57
N LEU A 17 1.71 -7.14 -2.08
CA LEU A 17 2.14 -7.97 -0.97
C LEU A 17 3.34 -8.85 -1.34
N GLN A 18 3.38 -9.34 -2.58
CA GLN A 18 4.56 -10.05 -3.08
C GLN A 18 5.80 -9.17 -3.10
N ALA A 19 5.65 -7.92 -3.51
CA ALA A 19 6.77 -6.98 -3.52
C ALA A 19 7.31 -6.74 -2.12
N ILE A 20 6.42 -6.63 -1.14
CA ILE A 20 6.80 -6.45 0.26
C ILE A 20 7.59 -7.66 0.75
N ASP A 21 7.11 -8.87 0.45
CA ASP A 21 7.80 -10.10 0.83
C ASP A 21 9.17 -10.20 0.17
N GLN A 22 9.26 -9.89 -1.11
CA GLN A 22 10.50 -9.96 -1.86
C GLN A 22 11.54 -8.94 -1.39
N ALA A 23 11.08 -7.82 -0.86
CA ALA A 23 11.99 -6.83 -0.31
C ALA A 23 12.60 -7.25 1.03
N GLY A 24 12.13 -8.34 1.61
CA GLY A 24 12.67 -8.88 2.85
C GLY A 24 11.97 -8.36 4.10
N CYS A 25 10.83 -7.71 3.96
CA CYS A 25 10.08 -7.27 5.12
C CYS A 25 9.47 -8.45 5.86
N SER A 26 9.53 -8.41 7.19
CA SER A 26 9.11 -9.55 8.01
C SER A 26 7.59 -9.70 8.11
N GLY A 27 6.83 -8.67 7.79
CA GLY A 27 5.39 -8.76 7.86
C GLY A 27 4.70 -7.48 7.42
N TYR A 28 3.39 -7.55 7.40
CA TYR A 28 2.55 -6.41 7.03
C TYR A 28 1.17 -6.58 7.67
N THR A 29 0.43 -5.50 7.71
CA THR A 29 -0.97 -5.51 8.14
C THR A 29 -1.81 -4.97 7.01
N VAL A 30 -2.91 -5.63 6.72
CA VAL A 30 -3.84 -5.21 5.66
C VAL A 30 -5.20 -4.92 6.28
N MET A 31 -5.72 -3.75 6.00
CA MET A 31 -7.10 -3.40 6.30
C MET A 31 -7.84 -3.31 4.98
N ARG A 32 -8.91 -4.08 4.87
CA ARG A 32 -9.71 -4.12 3.65
C ARG A 32 -10.95 -3.26 3.79
N HIS A 33 -11.60 -3.00 2.67
CA HIS A 33 -12.84 -2.24 2.62
C HIS A 33 -12.71 -0.84 3.21
N VAL A 34 -11.57 -0.22 2.93
CA VAL A 34 -11.31 1.14 3.38
C VAL A 34 -11.88 2.08 2.33
N THR A 35 -12.64 3.06 2.78
CA THR A 35 -13.17 4.09 1.90
C THR A 35 -12.41 5.38 2.11
N GLY A 36 -12.39 6.19 1.07
CA GLY A 36 -11.72 7.46 1.17
C GLY A 36 -11.82 8.22 -0.13
N ARG A 37 -11.26 9.41 -0.12
CA ARG A 37 -11.26 10.28 -1.27
C ARG A 37 -9.85 10.83 -1.47
N GLY A 38 -9.27 10.51 -2.61
CA GLY A 38 -7.96 11.03 -2.98
C GLY A 38 -8.08 12.28 -3.84
N PRO A 39 -6.93 12.83 -4.27
CA PRO A 39 -6.91 13.99 -5.15
C PRO A 39 -7.67 13.80 -6.46
N ARG A 40 -7.76 12.57 -6.93
CA ARG A 40 -8.48 12.25 -8.17
C ARG A 40 -9.95 12.01 -7.95
N GLY A 41 -10.39 11.78 -6.73
CA GLY A 41 -11.78 11.63 -6.33
C GLY A 41 -12.53 10.45 -6.91
N ALA A 42 -12.39 10.22 -8.19
CA ALA A 42 -13.24 9.29 -8.94
C ALA A 42 -12.93 7.80 -8.71
N VAL A 43 -11.78 7.47 -8.17
CA VAL A 43 -11.38 6.07 -8.04
C VAL A 43 -12.31 5.31 -7.12
N SER A 44 -12.66 5.92 -5.99
CA SER A 44 -13.57 5.31 -5.02
C SER A 44 -14.96 5.09 -5.60
N GLU A 45 -15.44 6.03 -6.39
CA GLU A 45 -16.77 5.96 -6.97
C GLU A 45 -16.91 4.83 -7.97
N ASN A 46 -15.91 4.68 -8.83
CA ASN A 46 -15.91 3.60 -9.81
C ASN A 46 -15.88 2.24 -9.14
N MET A 47 -15.29 2.17 -7.98
CA MET A 47 -15.16 0.93 -7.28
C MET A 47 -16.45 0.52 -6.59
N GLU A 48 -17.26 1.45 -6.18
CA GLU A 48 -18.53 1.16 -5.56
C GLU A 48 -19.49 0.45 -6.50
N PHE A 49 -19.49 0.83 -7.77
CA PHE A 49 -20.38 0.23 -8.76
C PHE A 49 -20.10 -1.22 -9.04
N SER A 50 -18.85 -1.63 -8.94
CA SER A 50 -18.49 -2.99 -9.28
C SER A 50 -18.71 -3.96 -8.14
N GLY A 51 -18.98 -3.47 -6.93
CA GLY A 51 -18.99 -4.31 -5.75
C GLY A 51 -17.63 -4.85 -5.40
N LEU A 52 -16.65 -4.58 -6.25
CA LEU A 52 -15.26 -4.97 -6.07
C LEU A 52 -14.44 -3.80 -5.56
N GLY A 53 -15.13 -2.73 -5.27
CA GLY A 53 -14.53 -1.44 -5.20
C GLY A 53 -14.11 -0.99 -3.85
N ALA A 54 -13.44 -1.82 -3.13
CA ALA A 54 -12.87 -1.37 -1.89
C ALA A 54 -11.41 -1.03 -2.09
N ASN A 55 -10.95 -0.09 -1.31
CA ASN A 55 -9.53 0.17 -1.16
C ASN A 55 -9.00 -0.64 0.01
N ALA A 56 -7.70 -0.86 0.00
CA ALA A 56 -6.99 -1.47 1.11
C ALA A 56 -5.96 -0.49 1.65
N HIS A 57 -5.74 -0.57 2.94
CA HIS A 57 -4.66 0.14 3.61
C HIS A 57 -3.66 -0.90 4.10
N VAL A 58 -2.45 -0.83 3.59
CA VAL A 58 -1.37 -1.75 3.96
C VAL A 58 -0.37 -0.98 4.80
N ILE A 59 -0.01 -1.54 5.94
CA ILE A 59 0.98 -0.97 6.84
C ILE A 59 2.14 -1.93 6.94
N VAL A 60 3.35 -1.42 6.69
CA VAL A 60 4.59 -2.20 6.82
C VAL A 60 5.53 -1.46 7.75
N PHE A 61 6.06 -2.16 8.73
CA PHE A 61 7.15 -1.65 9.53
C PHE A 61 8.42 -2.37 9.11
N CYS A 62 9.46 -1.62 8.79
CA CYS A 62 10.69 -2.24 8.32
C CYS A 62 11.92 -1.52 8.87
N ALA A 63 13.03 -2.24 8.86
CA ALA A 63 14.32 -1.64 9.16
C ALA A 63 14.64 -0.57 8.11
N PRO A 64 15.35 0.50 8.47
CA PRO A 64 15.69 1.57 7.52
C PRO A 64 16.39 1.06 6.26
N GLU A 65 17.20 0.01 6.38
CA GLU A 65 17.95 -0.56 5.25
C GLU A 65 17.04 -1.16 4.19
N LEU A 66 15.83 -1.57 4.57
CA LEU A 66 14.89 -2.19 3.65
C LEU A 66 14.04 -1.18 2.89
N LEU A 67 14.08 0.10 3.29
CA LEU A 67 13.21 1.11 2.71
C LEU A 67 13.47 1.30 1.21
N GLU A 68 14.72 1.42 0.80
CA GLU A 68 15.03 1.64 -0.61
C GLU A 68 14.69 0.44 -1.51
N PRO A 69 15.00 -0.81 -1.13
CA PRO A 69 14.51 -1.96 -1.90
C PRO A 69 12.99 -1.99 -1.98
N LEU A 70 12.32 -1.71 -0.88
CA LEU A 70 10.87 -1.68 -0.85
C LEU A 70 10.31 -0.58 -1.76
N ARG A 71 10.87 0.60 -1.67
CA ARG A 71 10.47 1.74 -2.51
C ARG A 71 10.65 1.43 -3.99
N SER A 72 11.78 0.83 -4.34
CA SER A 72 12.07 0.47 -5.73
C SER A 72 11.06 -0.53 -6.28
N SER A 73 10.59 -1.45 -5.45
CA SER A 73 9.61 -2.44 -5.86
C SER A 73 8.20 -1.88 -5.93
N LEU A 74 7.85 -0.97 -5.02
CA LEU A 74 6.49 -0.47 -4.91
C LEU A 74 6.17 0.69 -5.85
N ARG A 75 7.13 1.58 -6.11
CA ARG A 75 6.88 2.75 -6.96
C ARG A 75 6.30 2.40 -8.34
N PRO A 76 6.86 1.42 -9.07
CA PRO A 76 6.28 1.05 -10.36
C PRO A 76 4.85 0.53 -10.24
N LEU A 77 4.55 -0.21 -9.18
CA LEU A 77 3.21 -0.75 -8.97
C LEU A 77 2.21 0.37 -8.69
N LEU A 78 2.58 1.29 -7.81
CA LEU A 78 1.72 2.45 -7.51
C LEU A 78 1.53 3.32 -8.75
N GLY A 79 2.56 3.50 -9.55
CA GLY A 79 2.47 4.27 -10.78
C GLY A 79 1.59 3.60 -11.82
N TYR A 80 1.65 2.28 -11.91
CA TYR A 80 0.90 1.52 -12.91
C TYR A 80 -0.57 1.34 -12.52
N TYR A 81 -0.81 0.92 -11.29
CA TYR A 81 -2.17 0.60 -10.84
C TYR A 81 -2.88 1.78 -10.19
N GLY A 82 -2.14 2.80 -9.83
CA GLY A 82 -2.67 3.86 -8.98
C GLY A 82 -2.53 3.50 -7.52
N GLY A 83 -2.70 4.48 -6.68
CA GLY A 83 -2.50 4.31 -5.26
C GLY A 83 -1.48 5.31 -4.75
N VAL A 84 -1.38 5.41 -3.45
CA VAL A 84 -0.45 6.33 -2.80
C VAL A 84 0.30 5.61 -1.70
N GLY A 85 1.49 6.09 -1.40
CA GLY A 85 2.29 5.56 -0.32
C GLY A 85 3.01 6.68 0.41
N PHE A 86 3.14 6.52 1.71
CA PHE A 86 3.80 7.49 2.57
C PHE A 86 4.74 6.78 3.51
N VAL A 87 5.83 7.44 3.82
CA VAL A 87 6.84 6.92 4.76
C VAL A 87 6.89 7.83 5.97
N SER A 88 6.94 7.24 7.12
CA SER A 88 7.14 7.95 8.37
C SER A 88 8.05 7.15 9.28
N ASP A 89 8.50 7.78 10.35
CA ASP A 89 9.29 7.10 11.35
C ASP A 89 8.39 6.48 12.39
N ALA A 90 8.83 5.35 12.93
CA ALA A 90 8.11 4.66 13.98
C ALA A 90 9.11 4.18 15.04
N GLU A 91 8.62 4.03 16.25
CA GLU A 91 9.43 3.57 17.36
C GLU A 91 8.70 2.39 18.01
N PRO A 92 9.38 1.25 18.18
CA PRO A 92 8.77 0.12 18.86
C PRO A 92 8.43 0.48 20.30
N LEU A 93 7.34 -0.04 20.77
CA LEU A 93 6.91 0.21 22.13
C LEU A 93 7.84 -0.50 23.14
#